data_9f5e3b2ca174ef31e09132d19b431673
#
_entry.id   9f5e3b2ca174ef31e09132d19b431673
#
_cell.length_a   1.000
_cell.length_b   1.000
_cell.length_c   1.000
_cell.angle_alpha   90.00
_cell.angle_beta   90.00
_cell.angle_gamma   90.00
#
_symmetry.space_group_name_H-M   'P 1'
#
loop_
_entity.id
_entity.type
_entity.pdbx_description
1 polymer ?
#
loop_
_entity_poly.entity_id
_entity_poly.type
_entity_poly.pdbx_seq_one_letter_code
_entity_poly.pdbx_strand_id
1 'polypeptide(L)'
;MNQSGTTIPTLTDKLLAIQEGHIGWIIFNNPDKHNAVSMEMWQSVPIAINAFVKHPDVRVIILKGAGEKAFVSGADISQFKERRSSAEGVAEYNAASDGAGEAIRTCPKPTIAMVRGYCIGGGAATAANCDIRIVADDSKYGVPAGKLGLGYRYGGIKRLADLVGPQFTAEIFFTARQFNAQEALAMGLVNRVVAVADLEKYVRDYADAIGRNAPLTLAAVKRSLIEYGKDDQARDLKVCDDKIGRAHV
;
A
#
# COMPACT_ATOMS: atom_id res chain seq x y z
N MET A 1 -2.47 -12.72 20.12
CA MET A 1 -1.61 -13.66 19.36
C MET A 1 -0.18 -13.23 19.56
N ASN A 2 0.65 -14.04 20.20
CA ASN A 2 2.08 -13.78 20.31
C ASN A 2 2.70 -13.91 18.92
N GLN A 3 2.97 -12.78 18.26
CA GLN A 3 3.77 -12.77 17.04
C GLN A 3 5.24 -12.92 17.47
N SER A 4 5.77 -14.13 17.36
CA SER A 4 7.19 -14.42 17.55
C SER A 4 7.99 -13.90 16.35
N GLY A 5 8.11 -12.60 16.23
CA GLY A 5 8.82 -11.94 15.13
C GLY A 5 9.84 -10.93 15.64
N THR A 6 10.83 -10.63 14.80
CA THR A 6 11.82 -9.58 15.09
C THR A 6 11.25 -8.22 14.72
N THR A 7 11.18 -7.31 15.70
CA THR A 7 10.74 -5.92 15.46
C THR A 7 11.84 -5.11 14.83
N ILE A 8 11.50 -4.39 13.77
CA ILE A 8 12.37 -3.41 13.11
C ILE A 8 12.01 -2.01 13.64
N PRO A 9 12.99 -1.20 14.07
CA PRO A 9 12.73 0.14 14.57
C PRO A 9 12.07 1.05 13.52
N THR A 10 11.10 1.81 13.97
CA THR A 10 10.37 2.84 13.22
C THR A 10 10.37 4.16 13.99
N LEU A 11 9.89 5.26 13.42
CA LEU A 11 9.87 6.57 14.07
C LEU A 11 8.74 6.71 15.11
N THR A 12 7.81 5.77 15.16
CA THR A 12 6.64 5.82 16.03
C THR A 12 6.12 4.41 16.32
N ASP A 13 5.55 4.21 17.49
CA ASP A 13 4.83 3.00 17.89
C ASP A 13 3.49 2.80 17.15
N LYS A 14 3.03 3.84 16.45
CA LYS A 14 1.82 3.79 15.62
C LYS A 14 2.04 3.15 14.24
N LEU A 15 3.27 2.81 13.89
CA LEU A 15 3.57 1.95 12.75
C LEU A 15 4.56 0.89 13.20
N LEU A 16 4.14 -0.37 13.13
CA LEU A 16 4.98 -1.50 13.50
C LEU A 16 5.55 -2.17 12.26
N ALA A 17 6.82 -2.52 12.32
CA ALA A 17 7.49 -3.33 11.31
C ALA A 17 8.02 -4.60 11.97
N ILE A 18 7.50 -5.76 11.55
CA ILE A 18 7.80 -7.06 12.19
C ILE A 18 8.20 -8.06 11.12
N GLN A 19 9.37 -8.67 11.28
CA GLN A 19 9.78 -9.80 10.44
C GLN A 19 9.32 -11.11 11.11
N GLU A 20 8.56 -11.92 10.38
CA GLU A 20 8.06 -13.22 10.80
C GLU A 20 8.34 -14.25 9.68
N GLY A 21 9.31 -15.11 9.87
CA GLY A 21 9.75 -16.03 8.82
C GLY A 21 10.16 -15.26 7.56
N HIS A 22 9.52 -15.59 6.43
CA HIS A 22 9.77 -14.92 5.15
C HIS A 22 8.85 -13.72 4.87
N ILE A 23 8.02 -13.31 5.85
CA ILE A 23 7.08 -12.21 5.75
C ILE A 23 7.60 -11.00 6.51
N GLY A 24 7.61 -9.84 5.87
CA GLY A 24 7.75 -8.53 6.50
C GLY A 24 6.38 -7.89 6.69
N TRP A 25 5.95 -7.70 7.93
CA TRP A 25 4.68 -7.04 8.26
C TRP A 25 4.89 -5.55 8.48
N ILE A 26 4.11 -4.73 7.79
CA ILE A 26 3.93 -3.30 8.10
C ILE A 26 2.52 -3.12 8.62
N ILE A 27 2.40 -2.70 9.87
CA ILE A 27 1.11 -2.60 10.56
C ILE A 27 0.86 -1.14 10.93
N PHE A 28 -0.19 -0.55 10.35
CA PHE A 28 -0.70 0.75 10.76
C PHE A 28 -1.40 0.55 12.10
N ASN A 29 -0.80 1.08 13.18
CA ASN A 29 -1.17 0.76 14.57
C ASN A 29 -1.72 1.99 15.30
N ASN A 30 -2.84 2.49 14.84
CA ASN A 30 -3.60 3.58 15.48
C ASN A 30 -5.10 3.24 15.51
N PRO A 31 -5.48 2.07 16.07
CA PRO A 31 -6.85 1.52 15.95
C PRO A 31 -7.94 2.42 16.52
N ASP A 32 -7.65 3.19 17.58
CA ASP A 32 -8.58 4.13 18.18
C ASP A 32 -9.00 5.26 17.22
N LYS A 33 -8.15 5.58 16.26
CA LYS A 33 -8.42 6.54 15.17
C LYS A 33 -8.61 5.85 13.81
N HIS A 34 -9.06 4.60 13.79
CA HIS A 34 -9.25 3.82 12.56
C HIS A 34 -7.97 3.78 11.68
N ASN A 35 -6.82 3.70 12.32
CA ASN A 35 -5.50 3.72 11.67
C ASN A 35 -5.26 4.96 10.79
N ALA A 36 -5.80 6.12 11.19
CA ALA A 36 -5.47 7.39 10.57
C ALA A 36 -3.96 7.65 10.67
N VAL A 37 -3.35 8.05 9.54
CA VAL A 37 -1.89 8.07 9.39
C VAL A 37 -1.33 9.45 9.74
N SER A 38 -0.39 9.49 10.68
CA SER A 38 0.40 10.67 11.04
C SER A 38 1.59 10.86 10.10
N MET A 39 2.27 12.00 10.22
CA MET A 39 3.51 12.29 9.49
C MET A 39 4.58 11.22 9.78
N GLU A 40 4.79 10.92 11.05
CA GLU A 40 5.81 9.97 11.51
C GLU A 40 5.51 8.55 10.98
N MET A 41 4.23 8.19 10.87
CA MET A 41 3.84 6.92 10.24
C MET A 41 4.21 6.91 8.76
N TRP A 42 3.90 8.00 8.00
CA TRP A 42 4.31 8.09 6.59
C TRP A 42 5.83 7.98 6.43
N GLN A 43 6.60 8.68 7.26
CA GLN A 43 8.07 8.65 7.22
C GLN A 43 8.63 7.28 7.63
N SER A 44 7.92 6.52 8.45
CA SER A 44 8.32 5.18 8.88
C SER A 44 8.14 4.11 7.80
N VAL A 45 7.22 4.28 6.85
CA VAL A 45 6.98 3.30 5.78
C VAL A 45 8.24 3.03 4.95
N PRO A 46 8.95 4.03 4.38
CA PRO A 46 10.18 3.77 3.63
C PRO A 46 11.30 3.17 4.50
N ILE A 47 11.36 3.49 5.79
CA ILE A 47 12.33 2.88 6.72
C ILE A 47 12.06 1.38 6.82
N ALA A 48 10.82 0.98 7.09
CA ALA A 48 10.41 -0.42 7.18
C ALA A 48 10.63 -1.17 5.85
N ILE A 49 10.21 -0.60 4.72
CA ILE A 49 10.43 -1.19 3.39
C ILE A 49 11.92 -1.42 3.14
N ASN A 50 12.77 -0.41 3.37
CA ASN A 50 14.21 -0.54 3.13
C ASN A 50 14.87 -1.59 4.03
N ALA A 51 14.44 -1.70 5.29
CA ALA A 51 14.90 -2.73 6.20
C ALA A 51 14.52 -4.13 5.70
N PHE A 52 13.26 -4.32 5.29
CA PHE A 52 12.80 -5.60 4.75
C PHE A 52 13.46 -5.94 3.40
N VAL A 53 13.75 -4.96 2.57
CA VAL A 53 14.48 -5.17 1.30
C VAL A 53 15.87 -5.75 1.57
N LYS A 54 16.56 -5.22 2.60
CA LYS A 54 17.89 -5.68 2.99
C LYS A 54 17.89 -7.01 3.75
N HIS A 55 16.76 -7.39 4.37
CA HIS A 55 16.67 -8.62 5.16
C HIS A 55 16.67 -9.86 4.26
N PRO A 56 17.63 -10.80 4.39
CA PRO A 56 17.80 -11.91 3.45
C PRO A 56 16.61 -12.88 3.45
N ASP A 57 15.97 -13.08 4.60
CA ASP A 57 14.89 -14.06 4.74
C ASP A 57 13.53 -13.49 4.28
N VAL A 58 13.34 -12.17 4.30
CA VAL A 58 12.06 -11.58 3.85
C VAL A 58 11.88 -11.73 2.34
N ARG A 59 10.78 -12.33 1.94
CA ARG A 59 10.44 -12.64 0.55
C ARG A 59 9.22 -11.84 0.05
N VAL A 60 8.35 -11.44 0.96
CA VAL A 60 7.12 -10.70 0.68
C VAL A 60 6.85 -9.73 1.82
N ILE A 61 6.29 -8.57 1.50
CA ILE A 61 5.89 -7.56 2.48
C ILE A 61 4.39 -7.43 2.48
N ILE A 62 3.77 -7.52 3.67
CA ILE A 62 2.33 -7.40 3.84
C ILE A 62 2.04 -6.14 4.65
N LEU A 63 1.16 -5.30 4.12
CA LEU A 63 0.65 -4.11 4.79
C LEU A 63 -0.74 -4.42 5.35
N LYS A 64 -0.97 -4.12 6.64
CA LYS A 64 -2.29 -4.26 7.27
C LYS A 64 -2.56 -3.17 8.30
N GLY A 65 -3.82 -2.98 8.67
CA GLY A 65 -4.22 -2.18 9.82
C GLY A 65 -4.26 -3.01 11.10
N ALA A 66 -3.98 -2.40 12.24
CA ALA A 66 -4.23 -3.00 13.55
C ALA A 66 -5.72 -2.96 13.89
N GLY A 67 -6.18 -3.92 14.69
CA GLY A 67 -7.59 -4.05 15.05
C GLY A 67 -8.46 -4.53 13.89
N GLU A 68 -9.75 -4.29 14.01
CA GLU A 68 -10.74 -4.92 13.11
C GLU A 68 -11.51 -3.91 12.25
N LYS A 69 -11.39 -2.61 12.51
CA LYS A 69 -12.28 -1.59 11.93
C LYS A 69 -11.76 -0.99 10.64
N ALA A 70 -10.45 -0.90 10.47
CA ALA A 70 -9.88 -0.21 9.32
C ALA A 70 -8.49 -0.74 8.94
N PHE A 71 -8.25 -0.81 7.66
CA PHE A 71 -6.89 -0.85 7.13
C PHE A 71 -6.22 0.50 7.40
N VAL A 72 -6.70 1.57 6.77
CA VAL A 72 -6.31 2.97 6.99
C VAL A 72 -7.47 3.87 6.59
N SER A 73 -7.90 4.76 7.47
CA SER A 73 -9.04 5.66 7.25
C SER A 73 -8.67 7.01 6.63
N GLY A 74 -7.40 7.21 6.29
CA GLY A 74 -6.87 8.45 5.71
C GLY A 74 -5.83 9.13 6.58
N ALA A 75 -5.62 10.44 6.37
CA ALA A 75 -4.72 11.26 7.17
C ALA A 75 -5.29 11.52 8.57
N ASP A 76 -4.44 11.61 9.59
CA ASP A 76 -4.85 12.08 10.92
C ASP A 76 -5.21 13.59 10.86
N ILE A 77 -6.52 13.88 10.90
CA ILE A 77 -7.06 15.24 10.77
C ILE A 77 -6.59 16.16 11.90
N SER A 78 -6.27 15.63 13.08
CA SER A 78 -5.79 16.44 14.18
C SER A 78 -4.43 17.10 13.90
N GLN A 79 -3.53 16.39 13.21
CA GLN A 79 -2.26 16.95 12.73
C GLN A 79 -2.44 17.75 11.41
N PHE A 80 -3.45 17.42 10.64
CA PHE A 80 -3.73 17.99 9.34
C PHE A 80 -4.08 19.49 9.41
N LYS A 81 -4.82 19.93 10.44
CA LYS A 81 -5.20 21.33 10.62
C LYS A 81 -4.01 22.21 11.05
N GLU A 82 -3.15 21.71 11.92
CA GLU A 82 -1.98 22.45 12.39
C GLU A 82 -0.92 22.62 11.28
N ARG A 83 -0.64 21.56 10.53
CA ARG A 83 0.42 21.54 9.50
C ARG A 83 0.00 22.15 8.17
N ARG A 84 -1.31 22.24 7.86
CA ARG A 84 -1.81 22.92 6.65
C ARG A 84 -2.03 24.42 6.82
N SER A 85 -1.65 24.99 7.93
CA SER A 85 -1.65 26.45 8.12
C SER A 85 -0.54 27.16 7.34
N SER A 86 0.46 26.41 6.81
CA SER A 86 1.53 26.95 6.00
C SER A 86 1.76 26.11 4.70
N ALA A 87 2.28 26.76 3.66
CA ALA A 87 2.63 26.08 2.42
C ALA A 87 3.74 25.04 2.62
N GLU A 88 4.68 25.32 3.51
CA GLU A 88 5.79 24.46 3.88
C GLU A 88 5.28 23.17 4.55
N GLY A 89 4.38 23.27 5.52
CA GLY A 89 3.80 22.11 6.22
C GLY A 89 2.99 21.21 5.27
N VAL A 90 2.30 21.81 4.29
CA VAL A 90 1.63 21.06 3.20
C VAL A 90 2.64 20.33 2.35
N ALA A 91 3.74 20.98 1.97
CA ALA A 91 4.78 20.37 1.13
C ALA A 91 5.47 19.20 1.84
N GLU A 92 5.81 19.36 3.13
CA GLU A 92 6.40 18.29 3.95
C GLU A 92 5.49 17.08 4.07
N TYR A 93 4.21 17.29 4.39
CA TYR A 93 3.23 16.20 4.49
C TYR A 93 3.10 15.46 3.15
N ASN A 94 3.01 16.21 2.06
CA ASN A 94 2.92 15.64 0.74
C ASN A 94 4.17 14.83 0.38
N ALA A 95 5.37 15.35 0.68
CA ALA A 95 6.62 14.65 0.44
C ALA A 95 6.70 13.32 1.23
N ALA A 96 6.29 13.32 2.50
CA ALA A 96 6.27 12.11 3.32
C ALA A 96 5.28 11.06 2.79
N SER A 97 4.06 11.48 2.43
CA SER A 97 3.04 10.60 1.87
C SER A 97 3.46 10.03 0.50
N ASP A 98 4.05 10.86 -0.36
CA ASP A 98 4.55 10.41 -1.66
C ASP A 98 5.74 9.48 -1.52
N GLY A 99 6.67 9.79 -0.62
CA GLY A 99 7.81 8.94 -0.32
C GLY A 99 7.38 7.55 0.19
N ALA A 100 6.33 7.48 1.01
CA ALA A 100 5.75 6.22 1.45
C ALA A 100 5.15 5.43 0.28
N GLY A 101 4.34 6.09 -0.56
CA GLY A 101 3.75 5.46 -1.74
C GLY A 101 4.79 4.96 -2.73
N GLU A 102 5.83 5.76 -2.98
CA GLU A 102 6.93 5.42 -3.88
C GLU A 102 7.74 4.23 -3.34
N ALA A 103 8.05 4.21 -2.04
CA ALA A 103 8.77 3.10 -1.41
C ALA A 103 8.03 1.77 -1.56
N ILE A 104 6.70 1.76 -1.40
CA ILE A 104 5.87 0.56 -1.59
C ILE A 104 5.90 0.14 -3.07
N ARG A 105 5.66 1.08 -3.99
CA ARG A 105 5.54 0.83 -5.43
C ARG A 105 6.83 0.32 -6.03
N THR A 106 7.98 0.89 -5.63
CA THR A 106 9.30 0.57 -6.20
C THR A 106 10.06 -0.51 -5.44
N CYS A 107 9.51 -1.00 -4.31
CA CYS A 107 10.09 -2.11 -3.55
C CYS A 107 10.35 -3.30 -4.48
N PRO A 108 11.58 -3.87 -4.52
CA PRO A 108 11.87 -5.01 -5.39
C PRO A 108 11.21 -6.31 -4.93
N LYS A 109 10.74 -6.39 -3.68
CA LYS A 109 10.01 -7.54 -3.14
C LYS A 109 8.51 -7.37 -3.37
N PRO A 110 7.75 -8.44 -3.62
CA PRO A 110 6.29 -8.39 -3.72
C PRO A 110 5.64 -7.77 -2.48
N THR A 111 4.59 -6.98 -2.71
CA THR A 111 3.83 -6.31 -1.65
C THR A 111 2.35 -6.69 -1.72
N ILE A 112 1.75 -6.99 -0.57
CA ILE A 112 0.33 -7.33 -0.45
C ILE A 112 -0.33 -6.34 0.52
N ALA A 113 -1.42 -5.70 0.09
CA ALA A 113 -2.33 -5.03 1.00
C ALA A 113 -3.37 -6.04 1.50
N MET A 114 -3.34 -6.34 2.79
CA MET A 114 -4.34 -7.11 3.51
C MET A 114 -5.34 -6.14 4.12
N VAL A 115 -6.52 -6.01 3.51
CA VAL A 115 -7.48 -4.97 3.85
C VAL A 115 -8.67 -5.56 4.59
N ARG A 116 -8.98 -5.01 5.77
CA ARG A 116 -10.22 -5.23 6.50
C ARG A 116 -10.86 -3.88 6.86
N GLY A 117 -12.18 -3.78 6.77
CA GLY A 117 -12.92 -2.57 7.13
C GLY A 117 -12.58 -1.37 6.23
N TYR A 118 -12.41 -0.19 6.83
CA TYR A 118 -12.25 1.06 6.07
C TYR A 118 -10.87 1.18 5.41
N CYS A 119 -10.87 1.47 4.11
CA CYS A 119 -9.70 1.75 3.27
C CYS A 119 -9.97 3.06 2.51
N ILE A 120 -9.77 4.20 3.16
CA ILE A 120 -10.31 5.49 2.73
C ILE A 120 -9.18 6.50 2.47
N GLY A 121 -9.30 7.30 1.41
CA GLY A 121 -8.37 8.39 1.09
C GLY A 121 -6.91 7.91 1.00
N GLY A 122 -6.05 8.32 1.93
CA GLY A 122 -4.65 7.85 2.01
C GLY A 122 -4.53 6.33 2.13
N GLY A 123 -5.51 5.65 2.76
CA GLY A 123 -5.57 4.20 2.83
C GLY A 123 -5.79 3.55 1.46
N ALA A 124 -6.72 4.09 0.67
CA ALA A 124 -6.97 3.63 -0.70
C ALA A 124 -5.72 3.85 -1.58
N ALA A 125 -5.04 4.99 -1.43
CA ALA A 125 -3.79 5.27 -2.12
C ALA A 125 -2.66 4.31 -1.71
N THR A 126 -2.53 4.02 -0.41
CA THR A 126 -1.54 3.05 0.10
C THR A 126 -1.80 1.65 -0.46
N ALA A 127 -3.04 1.17 -0.40
CA ALA A 127 -3.41 -0.14 -0.96
C ALA A 127 -3.17 -0.18 -2.47
N ALA A 128 -3.47 0.90 -3.21
CA ALA A 128 -3.24 1.01 -4.65
C ALA A 128 -1.74 0.92 -5.03
N ASN A 129 -0.83 1.32 -4.15
CA ASN A 129 0.61 1.21 -4.38
C ASN A 129 1.18 -0.20 -4.12
N CYS A 130 0.45 -1.09 -3.44
CA CYS A 130 0.84 -2.50 -3.33
C CYS A 130 0.64 -3.23 -4.67
N ASP A 131 1.35 -4.36 -4.85
CA ASP A 131 1.19 -5.19 -6.05
C ASP A 131 -0.15 -5.91 -6.04
N ILE A 132 -0.52 -6.50 -4.90
CA ILE A 132 -1.72 -7.31 -4.73
C ILE A 132 -2.58 -6.73 -3.59
N ARG A 133 -3.89 -6.76 -3.75
CA ARG A 133 -4.88 -6.37 -2.72
C ARG A 133 -5.81 -7.53 -2.48
N ILE A 134 -5.72 -8.13 -1.29
CA ILE A 134 -6.60 -9.19 -0.79
C ILE A 134 -7.39 -8.60 0.36
N VAL A 135 -8.72 -8.70 0.29
CA VAL A 135 -9.58 -7.89 1.13
C VAL A 135 -10.70 -8.72 1.76
N ALA A 136 -11.10 -8.34 2.96
CA ALA A 136 -12.27 -8.92 3.58
C ALA A 136 -13.57 -8.42 2.93
N ASP A 137 -14.62 -9.21 3.00
CA ASP A 137 -15.94 -8.89 2.46
C ASP A 137 -16.64 -7.71 3.16
N ASP A 138 -16.18 -7.36 4.40
CA ASP A 138 -16.62 -6.18 5.15
C ASP A 138 -15.93 -4.87 4.71
N SER A 139 -14.99 -4.92 3.76
CA SER A 139 -14.17 -3.79 3.37
C SER A 139 -14.94 -2.70 2.64
N LYS A 140 -14.56 -1.44 2.88
CA LYS A 140 -15.15 -0.25 2.25
C LYS A 140 -14.06 0.68 1.73
N TYR A 141 -14.23 1.11 0.50
CA TYR A 141 -13.28 1.96 -0.24
C TYR A 141 -13.90 3.30 -0.57
N GLY A 142 -13.08 4.34 -0.60
CA GLY A 142 -13.53 5.65 -1.05
C GLY A 142 -12.45 6.72 -0.99
N VAL A 143 -12.62 7.76 -1.78
CA VAL A 143 -11.76 8.95 -1.78
C VAL A 143 -12.65 10.18 -1.59
N PRO A 144 -12.89 10.63 -0.33
CA PRO A 144 -13.83 11.69 -0.04
C PRO A 144 -13.27 13.11 -0.30
N ALA A 145 -12.27 13.26 -1.17
CA ALA A 145 -11.61 14.53 -1.47
C ALA A 145 -12.60 15.64 -1.85
N GLY A 146 -13.59 15.32 -2.71
CA GLY A 146 -14.63 16.26 -3.12
C GLY A 146 -15.51 16.77 -1.98
N LYS A 147 -15.78 15.95 -0.96
CA LYS A 147 -16.54 16.34 0.24
C LYS A 147 -15.76 17.26 1.17
N LEU A 148 -14.43 17.23 1.07
CA LEU A 148 -13.51 17.96 1.93
C LEU A 148 -12.91 19.19 1.24
N GLY A 149 -13.26 19.46 -0.02
CA GLY A 149 -12.65 20.54 -0.81
C GLY A 149 -11.15 20.35 -1.06
N LEU A 150 -10.68 19.09 -1.09
CA LEU A 150 -9.26 18.77 -1.23
C LEU A 150 -8.90 18.53 -2.70
N GLY A 151 -7.89 19.25 -3.20
CA GLY A 151 -7.25 18.91 -4.46
C GLY A 151 -6.51 17.57 -4.39
N TYR A 152 -6.51 16.83 -5.48
CA TYR A 152 -5.80 15.56 -5.60
C TYR A 152 -4.75 15.67 -6.71
N ARG A 153 -3.52 15.20 -6.42
CA ARG A 153 -2.42 15.33 -7.37
C ARG A 153 -2.51 14.30 -8.50
N TYR A 154 -2.00 14.68 -9.66
CA TYR A 154 -2.01 13.85 -10.86
C TYR A 154 -1.50 12.43 -10.62
N GLY A 155 -0.38 12.25 -9.91
CA GLY A 155 0.20 10.92 -9.65
C GLY A 155 -0.76 9.97 -8.92
N GLY A 156 -1.52 10.47 -7.93
CA GLY A 156 -2.51 9.67 -7.22
C GLY A 156 -3.72 9.32 -8.10
N ILE A 157 -4.17 10.27 -8.93
CA ILE A 157 -5.26 10.04 -9.90
C ILE A 157 -4.81 9.04 -10.97
N LYS A 158 -3.60 9.24 -11.55
CA LYS A 158 -3.03 8.33 -12.55
C LYS A 158 -2.93 6.91 -11.99
N ARG A 159 -2.39 6.74 -10.77
CA ARG A 159 -2.25 5.41 -10.16
C ARG A 159 -3.59 4.69 -10.01
N LEU A 160 -4.64 5.40 -9.63
CA LEU A 160 -5.98 4.82 -9.54
C LEU A 160 -6.54 4.51 -10.94
N ALA A 161 -6.37 5.42 -11.90
CA ALA A 161 -6.80 5.22 -13.28
C ALA A 161 -6.08 4.05 -13.98
N ASP A 162 -4.82 3.81 -13.65
CA ASP A 162 -4.07 2.64 -14.14
C ASP A 162 -4.66 1.31 -13.61
N LEU A 163 -5.31 1.33 -12.44
CA LEU A 163 -5.92 0.13 -11.83
C LEU A 163 -7.35 -0.10 -12.31
N VAL A 164 -8.20 0.94 -12.32
CA VAL A 164 -9.65 0.81 -12.51
C VAL A 164 -10.16 1.49 -13.77
N GLY A 165 -9.29 2.09 -14.54
CA GLY A 165 -9.65 2.91 -15.71
C GLY A 165 -10.18 4.30 -15.34
N PRO A 166 -10.25 5.21 -16.33
CA PRO A 166 -10.65 6.60 -16.08
C PRO A 166 -12.11 6.73 -15.66
N GLN A 167 -13.03 5.85 -16.12
CA GLN A 167 -14.46 5.93 -15.79
C GLN A 167 -14.72 5.65 -14.31
N PHE A 168 -14.18 4.55 -13.77
CA PHE A 168 -14.32 4.24 -12.35
C PHE A 168 -13.55 5.22 -11.47
N THR A 169 -12.41 5.73 -11.94
CA THR A 169 -11.69 6.81 -11.25
C THR A 169 -12.57 8.06 -11.13
N ALA A 170 -13.24 8.48 -12.21
CA ALA A 170 -14.18 9.58 -12.19
C ALA A 170 -15.34 9.31 -11.20
N GLU A 171 -15.93 8.11 -11.22
CA GLU A 171 -17.01 7.75 -10.30
C GLU A 171 -16.56 7.84 -8.84
N ILE A 172 -15.35 7.31 -8.50
CA ILE A 172 -14.79 7.34 -7.15
C ILE A 172 -14.63 8.79 -6.66
N PHE A 173 -14.04 9.67 -7.49
CA PHE A 173 -13.77 11.05 -7.10
C PHE A 173 -15.01 11.93 -7.12
N PHE A 174 -15.87 11.81 -8.14
CA PHE A 174 -17.01 12.72 -8.33
C PHE A 174 -18.14 12.41 -7.34
N THR A 175 -18.43 11.14 -7.09
CA THR A 175 -19.46 10.76 -6.12
C THR A 175 -18.96 10.87 -4.68
N ALA A 176 -17.66 10.70 -4.45
CA ALA A 176 -17.02 10.64 -3.13
C ALA A 176 -17.78 9.70 -2.16
N ARG A 177 -18.48 8.68 -2.71
CA ARG A 177 -19.18 7.63 -1.95
C ARG A 177 -18.22 6.54 -1.50
N GLN A 178 -18.67 5.70 -0.63
CA GLN A 178 -17.99 4.46 -0.30
C GLN A 178 -18.49 3.33 -1.20
N PHE A 179 -17.57 2.48 -1.61
CA PHE A 179 -17.79 1.28 -2.40
C PHE A 179 -17.53 0.07 -1.50
N ASN A 180 -18.32 -0.97 -1.60
CA ASN A 180 -18.11 -2.22 -0.89
C ASN A 180 -17.04 -3.09 -1.57
N ALA A 181 -16.66 -4.21 -0.95
CA ALA A 181 -15.63 -5.11 -1.45
C ALA A 181 -15.96 -5.70 -2.84
N GLN A 182 -17.24 -6.02 -3.10
CA GLN A 182 -17.66 -6.59 -4.38
C GLN A 182 -17.64 -5.56 -5.51
N GLU A 183 -18.06 -4.32 -5.23
CA GLU A 183 -17.91 -3.21 -6.18
C GLU A 183 -16.42 -2.97 -6.50
N ALA A 184 -15.56 -2.98 -5.47
CA ALA A 184 -14.11 -2.82 -5.66
C ALA A 184 -13.50 -3.97 -6.49
N LEU A 185 -14.00 -5.20 -6.36
CA LEU A 185 -13.60 -6.33 -7.18
C LEU A 185 -14.06 -6.16 -8.64
N ALA A 186 -15.31 -5.75 -8.84
CA ALA A 186 -15.87 -5.54 -10.18
C ALA A 186 -15.16 -4.44 -10.97
N MET A 187 -14.67 -3.38 -10.27
CA MET A 187 -13.86 -2.32 -10.88
C MET A 187 -12.41 -2.75 -11.19
N GLY A 188 -11.94 -3.89 -10.67
CA GLY A 188 -10.51 -4.24 -10.72
C GLY A 188 -9.63 -3.53 -9.67
N LEU A 189 -10.25 -2.84 -8.70
CA LEU A 189 -9.51 -2.16 -7.63
C LEU A 189 -8.85 -3.16 -6.68
N VAL A 190 -9.45 -4.33 -6.47
CA VAL A 190 -8.92 -5.40 -5.61
C VAL A 190 -8.82 -6.73 -6.37
N ASN A 191 -7.89 -7.58 -5.96
CA ASN A 191 -7.61 -8.84 -6.64
C ASN A 191 -8.48 -9.99 -6.12
N ARG A 192 -8.78 -9.99 -4.82
CA ARG A 192 -9.58 -11.06 -4.16
C ARG A 192 -10.40 -10.48 -3.02
N VAL A 193 -11.61 -11.01 -2.87
CA VAL A 193 -12.48 -10.79 -1.72
C VAL A 193 -12.69 -12.13 -1.03
N VAL A 194 -12.47 -12.17 0.27
CA VAL A 194 -12.62 -13.37 1.11
C VAL A 194 -13.42 -13.05 2.37
N ALA A 195 -13.98 -14.05 3.02
CA ALA A 195 -14.65 -13.83 4.29
C ALA A 195 -13.67 -13.29 5.35
N VAL A 196 -14.16 -12.42 6.24
CA VAL A 196 -13.35 -11.83 7.33
C VAL A 196 -12.56 -12.90 8.09
N ALA A 197 -13.21 -14.04 8.41
CA ALA A 197 -12.61 -15.12 9.19
C ALA A 197 -11.41 -15.78 8.48
N ASP A 198 -11.38 -15.76 7.16
CA ASP A 198 -10.38 -16.43 6.33
C ASP A 198 -9.26 -15.51 5.87
N LEU A 199 -9.40 -14.18 6.03
CA LEU A 199 -8.52 -13.19 5.41
C LEU A 199 -7.05 -13.43 5.73
N GLU A 200 -6.68 -13.54 7.00
CA GLU A 200 -5.27 -13.67 7.39
C GLU A 200 -4.67 -14.98 6.88
N LYS A 201 -5.43 -16.09 7.02
CA LYS A 201 -4.98 -17.38 6.49
C LYS A 201 -4.76 -17.33 4.99
N TYR A 202 -5.72 -16.78 4.25
CA TYR A 202 -5.64 -16.68 2.79
C TYR A 202 -4.43 -15.83 2.33
N VAL A 203 -4.17 -14.72 3.02
CA VAL A 203 -3.02 -13.86 2.72
C VAL A 203 -1.69 -14.56 3.04
N ARG A 204 -1.62 -15.33 4.15
CA ARG A 204 -0.44 -16.15 4.48
C ARG A 204 -0.20 -17.23 3.44
N ASP A 205 -1.23 -17.93 2.98
CA ASP A 205 -1.11 -18.94 1.91
C ASP A 205 -0.57 -18.31 0.59
N TYR A 206 -0.99 -17.07 0.26
CA TYR A 206 -0.42 -16.30 -0.86
C TYR A 206 1.06 -15.94 -0.61
N ALA A 207 1.39 -15.48 0.60
CA ALA A 207 2.76 -15.15 0.97
C ALA A 207 3.67 -16.39 0.88
N ASP A 208 3.20 -17.54 1.32
CA ASP A 208 3.92 -18.81 1.23
C ASP A 208 4.15 -19.22 -0.23
N ALA A 209 3.13 -19.07 -1.08
CA ALA A 209 3.27 -19.34 -2.51
C ALA A 209 4.31 -18.41 -3.17
N ILE A 210 4.29 -17.12 -2.83
CA ILE A 210 5.27 -16.13 -3.31
C ILE A 210 6.67 -16.47 -2.77
N GLY A 211 6.78 -16.81 -1.49
CA GLY A 211 8.05 -17.11 -0.80
C GLY A 211 8.80 -18.31 -1.39
N ARG A 212 8.07 -19.27 -1.97
CA ARG A 212 8.66 -20.44 -2.66
C ARG A 212 9.22 -20.14 -4.06
N ASN A 213 8.84 -19.01 -4.66
CA ASN A 213 9.28 -18.65 -5.99
C ASN A 213 10.68 -18.01 -5.99
N ALA A 214 11.37 -18.05 -7.13
CA ALA A 214 12.68 -17.43 -7.31
C ALA A 214 12.61 -15.90 -7.14
N PRO A 215 13.33 -15.31 -6.14
CA PRO A 215 13.16 -13.91 -5.80
C PRO A 215 13.65 -12.96 -6.89
N LEU A 216 14.68 -13.33 -7.62
CA LEU A 216 15.22 -12.49 -8.70
C LEU A 216 14.22 -12.42 -9.86
N THR A 217 13.53 -13.52 -10.17
CA THR A 217 12.46 -13.53 -11.17
C THR A 217 11.31 -12.60 -10.78
N LEU A 218 10.85 -12.68 -9.51
CA LEU A 218 9.79 -11.80 -9.02
C LEU A 218 10.20 -10.32 -9.07
N ALA A 219 11.45 -10.02 -8.70
CA ALA A 219 12.00 -8.67 -8.77
C ALA A 219 12.13 -8.16 -10.22
N ALA A 220 12.48 -9.03 -11.17
CA ALA A 220 12.54 -8.69 -12.58
C ALA A 220 11.14 -8.39 -13.14
N VAL A 221 10.15 -9.26 -12.86
CA VAL A 221 8.75 -9.03 -13.25
C VAL A 221 8.22 -7.72 -12.67
N LYS A 222 8.44 -7.48 -11.37
CA LYS A 222 7.99 -6.23 -10.73
C LYS A 222 8.64 -5.00 -11.39
N ARG A 223 9.94 -5.08 -11.70
CA ARG A 223 10.61 -3.98 -12.40
C ARG A 223 9.99 -3.71 -13.77
N SER A 224 9.70 -4.75 -14.53
CA SER A 224 9.05 -4.63 -15.84
C SER A 224 7.65 -4.01 -15.73
N LEU A 225 6.87 -4.37 -14.70
CA LEU A 225 5.56 -3.76 -14.42
C LEU A 225 5.67 -2.27 -14.05
N ILE A 226 6.73 -1.88 -13.34
CA ILE A 226 7.00 -0.46 -13.05
C ILE A 226 7.30 0.31 -14.35
N GLU A 227 8.11 -0.26 -15.24
CA GLU A 227 8.41 0.36 -16.54
C GLU A 227 7.16 0.41 -17.44
N TYR A 228 6.34 -0.64 -17.45
CA TYR A 228 5.07 -0.69 -18.18
C TYR A 228 4.11 0.46 -17.78
N GLY A 229 4.07 0.82 -16.49
CA GLY A 229 3.24 1.92 -15.98
C GLY A 229 3.74 3.33 -16.32
N LYS A 230 4.89 3.47 -16.98
CA LYS A 230 5.43 4.76 -17.45
C LYS A 230 4.96 5.07 -18.88
N ASP A 231 5.02 6.34 -19.25
CA ASP A 231 4.87 6.73 -20.65
C ASP A 231 5.98 6.08 -21.50
N ASP A 232 5.67 5.72 -22.74
CA ASP A 232 6.55 4.93 -23.60
C ASP A 232 7.97 5.50 -23.71
N GLN A 233 8.07 6.83 -23.83
CA GLN A 233 9.36 7.53 -23.93
C GLN A 233 10.17 7.58 -22.62
N ALA A 234 9.52 7.30 -21.48
CA ALA A 234 10.15 7.31 -20.15
C ALA A 234 10.55 5.90 -19.68
N ARG A 235 10.27 4.87 -20.47
CA ARG A 235 10.60 3.47 -20.15
C ARG A 235 12.08 3.19 -20.29
N ASP A 236 12.67 2.56 -19.29
CA ASP A 236 14.02 2.01 -19.34
C ASP A 236 13.93 0.48 -19.54
N LEU A 237 13.84 0.05 -20.80
CA LEU A 237 13.77 -1.37 -21.14
C LEU A 237 15.11 -2.08 -20.88
N LYS A 238 16.23 -1.36 -20.95
CA LYS A 238 17.54 -1.94 -20.66
C LYS A 238 17.64 -2.44 -19.22
N VAL A 239 17.06 -1.71 -18.23
CA VAL A 239 17.05 -2.17 -16.85
C VAL A 239 16.23 -3.44 -16.64
N CYS A 240 15.23 -3.69 -17.49
CA CYS A 240 14.46 -4.94 -17.47
C CYS A 240 15.32 -6.10 -17.97
N ASP A 241 16.01 -5.94 -19.09
CA ASP A 241 16.89 -6.95 -19.67
C ASP A 241 18.06 -7.30 -18.73
N ASP A 242 18.70 -6.31 -18.13
CA ASP A 242 19.77 -6.49 -17.15
C ASP A 242 19.31 -7.30 -15.92
N LYS A 243 18.04 -7.21 -15.53
CA LYS A 243 17.47 -8.00 -14.42
C LYS A 243 17.15 -9.43 -14.84
N ILE A 244 16.73 -9.67 -16.09
CA ILE A 244 16.50 -11.01 -16.61
C ILE A 244 17.81 -11.79 -16.61
N GLY A 245 18.91 -11.20 -17.08
CA GLY A 245 20.23 -11.84 -17.08
C GLY A 245 20.68 -12.34 -15.71
N ARG A 246 20.33 -11.60 -14.64
CA ARG A 246 20.65 -12.00 -13.26
C ARG A 246 19.72 -13.07 -12.69
N ALA A 247 18.55 -13.25 -13.26
CA ALA A 247 17.58 -14.26 -12.83
C ALA A 247 17.89 -15.67 -13.39
N HIS A 248 18.79 -15.76 -14.37
CA HIS A 248 19.21 -17.02 -15.00
C HIS A 248 20.55 -17.58 -14.47
N VAL A 249 21.19 -16.88 -13.52
CA VAL A 249 22.40 -17.29 -12.81
C VAL A 249 22.03 -17.72 -11.40
#